data_2525ae6e3b7456f79acfeee7c3c7bd1e
#
_entry.id   2525ae6e3b7456f79acfeee7c3c7bd1e
#
_cell.length_a   1.000
_cell.length_b   1.000
_cell.length_c   1.000
_cell.angle_alpha   90.00
_cell.angle_beta   90.00
_cell.angle_gamma   90.00
#
_symmetry.space_group_name_H-M   'P 1'
#
loop_
_entity.id
_entity.type
_entity.pdbx_description
1 polymer ?
#
loop_
_entity_poly.entity_id
_entity_poly.type
_entity_poly.pdbx_seq_one_letter_code
_entity_poly.pdbx_strand_id
1 'polypeptide(L)'
;MHYANIKTADSANGIGVRVTLFVSGCTNHCKGCFQKETWDFNYGEEYTKETEDYIINELSKSYYSGLTILGGEPLEPENQEEICKLVKRVKKELPKKNIWLYTGFNFQHNLTIRKDKQTEFTDEIFRNIDILVDGKFDIDKKNPSILFRGSTNQLIIDMKKTLFNGYIAIHNLTYKKLNLDEMNSVYTEYIERMNGYEI
;
A
#
# COMPACT_ATOMS: atom_id res chain seq x y z
N MET A 1 -15.80 1.38 -7.23
CA MET A 1 -14.87 2.00 -6.27
C MET A 1 -15.07 3.51 -6.26
N HIS A 2 -14.91 4.17 -5.09
CA HIS A 2 -14.82 5.63 -4.99
C HIS A 2 -13.41 6.04 -4.57
N TYR A 3 -13.07 7.30 -4.78
CA TYR A 3 -11.80 7.87 -4.34
C TYR A 3 -11.97 9.27 -3.75
N ALA A 4 -11.17 9.57 -2.74
CA ALA A 4 -11.21 10.85 -2.04
C ALA A 4 -10.45 11.95 -2.78
N ASN A 5 -9.31 11.61 -3.39
CA ASN A 5 -8.44 12.58 -4.06
C ASN A 5 -7.42 11.90 -4.97
N ILE A 6 -6.96 12.64 -5.97
CA ILE A 6 -5.77 12.33 -6.76
C ILE A 6 -4.78 13.49 -6.60
N LYS A 7 -3.64 13.22 -5.95
CA LYS A 7 -2.61 14.22 -5.72
C LYS A 7 -1.49 14.04 -6.75
N THR A 8 -1.27 15.05 -7.55
CA THR A 8 -0.11 15.13 -8.43
C THR A 8 1.08 15.77 -7.68
N ALA A 9 2.31 15.48 -8.13
CA ALA A 9 3.54 15.99 -7.53
C ALA A 9 3.69 15.68 -6.02
N ASP A 10 3.26 14.50 -5.59
CA ASP A 10 3.42 14.03 -4.21
C ASP A 10 4.82 13.47 -3.97
N SER A 11 5.47 13.87 -2.89
CA SER A 11 6.78 13.37 -2.45
C SER A 11 6.75 12.72 -1.06
N ALA A 12 5.58 12.68 -0.41
CA ALA A 12 5.43 12.17 0.94
C ALA A 12 5.17 10.65 0.98
N ASN A 13 4.59 10.09 -0.07
CA ASN A 13 4.07 8.73 -0.09
C ASN A 13 4.89 7.78 -0.98
N GLY A 14 6.21 7.84 -0.90
CA GLY A 14 7.16 6.99 -1.62
C GLY A 14 8.33 7.76 -2.20
N ILE A 15 9.30 7.04 -2.78
CA ILE A 15 10.51 7.64 -3.33
C ILE A 15 10.20 8.41 -4.62
N GLY A 16 10.74 9.62 -4.72
CA GLY A 16 10.61 10.50 -5.89
C GLY A 16 9.29 11.26 -5.93
N VAL A 17 9.03 11.93 -7.05
CA VAL A 17 7.76 12.64 -7.28
C VAL A 17 6.74 11.65 -7.85
N ARG A 18 5.54 11.64 -7.31
CA ARG A 18 4.55 10.58 -7.59
C ARG A 18 3.17 11.16 -7.92
N VAL A 19 2.41 10.40 -8.65
CA VAL A 19 0.95 10.53 -8.67
C VAL A 19 0.41 9.64 -7.57
N THR A 20 -0.46 10.17 -6.72
CA THR A 20 -1.00 9.44 -5.57
C THR A 20 -2.52 9.41 -5.62
N LEU A 21 -3.08 8.20 -5.68
CA LEU A 21 -4.51 7.93 -5.61
C LEU A 21 -4.93 7.61 -4.18
N PHE A 22 -5.85 8.37 -3.62
CA PHE A 22 -6.46 8.15 -2.32
C PHE A 22 -7.83 7.51 -2.50
N VAL A 23 -7.92 6.20 -2.33
CA VAL A 23 -9.20 5.46 -2.44
C VAL A 23 -10.09 5.68 -1.23
N SER A 24 -11.38 5.37 -1.37
CA SER A 24 -12.37 5.34 -0.31
C SER A 24 -12.82 3.91 0.00
N GLY A 25 -13.40 3.72 1.18
CA GLY A 25 -13.73 2.40 1.74
C GLY A 25 -12.59 1.85 2.60
N CYS A 26 -12.86 1.66 3.90
CA CYS A 26 -11.89 1.08 4.83
C CYS A 26 -12.58 0.49 6.06
N THR A 27 -12.43 -0.80 6.28
CA THR A 27 -12.95 -1.49 7.47
C THR A 27 -11.96 -1.55 8.63
N ASN A 28 -10.75 -1.04 8.48
CA ASN A 28 -9.72 -1.06 9.53
C ASN A 28 -10.05 -0.16 10.72
N HIS A 29 -10.69 0.99 10.50
CA HIS A 29 -11.09 1.96 11.52
C HIS A 29 -9.98 2.24 12.55
N CYS A 30 -8.77 2.54 12.10
CA CYS A 30 -7.61 2.75 12.98
C CYS A 30 -7.85 3.89 13.97
N LYS A 31 -7.53 3.69 15.25
CA LYS A 31 -7.51 4.76 16.25
C LYS A 31 -6.50 5.84 15.82
N GLY A 32 -6.97 7.10 15.75
CA GLY A 32 -6.12 8.21 15.32
C GLY A 32 -5.92 8.33 13.81
N CYS A 33 -6.74 7.64 13.01
CA CYS A 33 -6.77 7.84 11.55
C CYS A 33 -7.05 9.32 11.25
N PHE A 34 -6.25 9.91 10.36
CA PHE A 34 -6.39 11.33 9.98
C PHE A 34 -7.32 11.55 8.78
N GLN A 35 -7.77 10.46 8.13
CA GLN A 35 -8.70 10.49 6.99
C GLN A 35 -9.93 9.62 7.27
N LYS A 36 -10.64 9.88 8.35
CA LYS A 36 -11.80 9.07 8.76
C LYS A 36 -12.94 9.10 7.74
N GLU A 37 -13.03 10.15 6.95
CA GLU A 37 -14.02 10.30 5.89
C GLU A 37 -13.90 9.17 4.86
N THR A 38 -12.67 8.70 4.59
CA THR A 38 -12.42 7.60 3.66
C THR A 38 -12.82 6.22 4.17
N TRP A 39 -13.35 6.11 5.39
CA TRP A 39 -13.94 4.85 5.86
C TRP A 39 -15.23 4.51 5.12
N ASP A 40 -15.99 5.54 4.71
CA ASP A 40 -17.17 5.39 3.89
C ASP A 40 -16.75 5.00 2.45
N PHE A 41 -17.33 3.92 1.95
CA PHE A 41 -17.06 3.40 0.60
C PHE A 41 -17.57 4.33 -0.51
N ASN A 42 -18.52 5.21 -0.20
CA ASN A 42 -19.09 6.17 -1.15
C ASN A 42 -18.51 7.59 -1.00
N TYR A 43 -17.49 7.77 -0.16
CA TYR A 43 -16.88 9.09 0.04
C TYR A 43 -16.10 9.54 -1.20
N GLY A 44 -16.25 10.82 -1.57
CA GLY A 44 -15.56 11.45 -2.68
C GLY A 44 -16.24 11.21 -4.03
N GLU A 45 -15.45 10.94 -5.05
CA GLU A 45 -15.92 10.78 -6.43
C GLU A 45 -15.92 9.33 -6.88
N GLU A 46 -16.79 8.98 -7.81
CA GLU A 46 -16.78 7.66 -8.42
C GLU A 46 -15.55 7.50 -9.32
N TYR A 47 -14.86 6.36 -9.17
CA TYR A 47 -13.73 6.01 -10.01
C TYR A 47 -14.22 5.49 -11.36
N THR A 48 -13.99 6.26 -12.41
CA THR A 48 -14.42 5.96 -13.77
C THR A 48 -13.23 5.69 -14.70
N LYS A 49 -13.55 5.33 -15.94
CA LYS A 49 -12.54 5.19 -16.98
C LYS A 49 -11.80 6.50 -17.25
N GLU A 50 -12.49 7.62 -17.19
CA GLU A 50 -11.92 8.96 -17.36
C GLU A 50 -10.94 9.29 -16.22
N THR A 51 -11.27 8.89 -15.00
CA THR A 51 -10.37 9.01 -13.83
C THR A 51 -9.09 8.21 -14.05
N GLU A 52 -9.22 6.97 -14.52
CA GLU A 52 -8.06 6.12 -14.84
C GLU A 52 -7.21 6.74 -15.96
N ASP A 53 -7.84 7.23 -17.04
CA ASP A 53 -7.16 7.89 -18.14
C ASP A 53 -6.40 9.15 -17.69
N TYR A 54 -6.98 9.92 -16.77
CA TYR A 54 -6.32 11.06 -16.15
C TYR A 54 -5.06 10.63 -15.39
N ILE A 55 -5.13 9.58 -14.56
CA ILE A 55 -3.98 9.06 -13.82
C ILE A 55 -2.88 8.61 -14.77
N ILE A 56 -3.20 7.86 -15.82
CA ILE A 56 -2.23 7.37 -16.80
C ILE A 56 -1.57 8.55 -17.55
N ASN A 57 -2.37 9.54 -17.98
CA ASN A 57 -1.86 10.71 -18.66
C ASN A 57 -0.90 11.53 -17.77
N GLU A 58 -1.28 11.78 -16.51
CA GLU A 58 -0.39 12.45 -15.55
C GLU A 58 0.89 11.65 -15.36
N LEU A 59 0.77 10.36 -15.07
CA LEU A 59 1.89 9.47 -14.80
C LEU A 59 2.88 9.31 -15.98
N SER A 60 2.42 9.54 -17.21
CA SER A 60 3.25 9.48 -18.43
C SER A 60 4.36 10.53 -18.45
N LYS A 61 4.19 11.64 -17.74
CA LYS A 61 5.19 12.71 -17.67
C LYS A 61 6.49 12.20 -17.06
N SER A 62 7.62 12.60 -17.64
CA SER A 62 8.94 12.01 -17.34
C SER A 62 9.41 12.21 -15.89
N TYR A 63 9.01 13.29 -15.25
CA TYR A 63 9.42 13.63 -13.89
C TYR A 63 8.75 12.81 -12.79
N TYR A 64 7.66 12.10 -13.07
CA TYR A 64 7.08 11.19 -12.08
C TYR A 64 7.86 9.88 -12.00
N SER A 65 8.19 9.47 -10.78
CA SER A 65 8.84 8.19 -10.48
C SER A 65 7.87 7.02 -10.54
N GLY A 66 6.61 7.26 -10.21
CA GLY A 66 5.61 6.19 -10.19
C GLY A 66 4.28 6.60 -9.58
N LEU A 67 3.43 5.59 -9.41
CA LEU A 67 2.11 5.66 -8.80
C LEU A 67 2.18 5.24 -7.33
N THR A 68 1.46 5.92 -6.46
CA THR A 68 1.14 5.45 -5.10
C THR A 68 -0.37 5.29 -4.95
N ILE A 69 -0.79 4.21 -4.31
CA ILE A 69 -2.19 3.91 -4.03
C ILE A 69 -2.34 3.73 -2.52
N LEU A 70 -3.17 4.57 -1.90
CA LEU A 70 -3.46 4.56 -0.46
C LEU A 70 -4.83 5.24 -0.21
N GLY A 71 -5.08 5.72 1.00
CA GLY A 71 -6.28 6.48 1.37
C GLY A 71 -7.11 5.75 2.40
N GLY A 72 -8.26 5.21 2.03
CA GLY A 72 -9.02 4.24 2.80
C GLY A 72 -8.23 2.93 2.88
N GLU A 73 -8.73 1.89 2.23
CA GLU A 73 -8.02 0.61 2.14
C GLU A 73 -8.08 0.09 0.69
N PRO A 74 -6.98 0.17 -0.07
CA PRO A 74 -6.96 -0.27 -1.46
C PRO A 74 -7.26 -1.77 -1.65
N LEU A 75 -6.98 -2.59 -0.63
CA LEU A 75 -7.20 -4.04 -0.68
C LEU A 75 -8.51 -4.49 -0.03
N GLU A 76 -9.45 -3.56 0.26
CA GLU A 76 -10.82 -4.00 0.49
C GLU A 76 -11.34 -4.75 -0.76
N PRO A 77 -12.06 -5.87 -0.58
CA PRO A 77 -12.57 -6.66 -1.70
C PRO A 77 -13.28 -5.82 -2.78
N GLU A 78 -14.05 -4.82 -2.36
CA GLU A 78 -14.81 -3.93 -3.23
C GLU A 78 -13.92 -3.01 -4.08
N ASN A 79 -12.68 -2.76 -3.69
CA ASN A 79 -11.73 -1.90 -4.39
C ASN A 79 -10.80 -2.67 -5.34
N GLN A 80 -10.58 -3.97 -5.07
CA GLN A 80 -9.49 -4.72 -5.71
C GLN A 80 -9.65 -4.86 -7.23
N GLU A 81 -10.86 -4.97 -7.75
CA GLU A 81 -11.07 -5.08 -9.20
C GLU A 81 -10.52 -3.86 -9.95
N GLU A 82 -10.89 -2.64 -9.52
CA GLU A 82 -10.44 -1.41 -10.17
C GLU A 82 -8.95 -1.15 -9.93
N ILE A 83 -8.45 -1.46 -8.73
CA ILE A 83 -7.01 -1.39 -8.43
C ILE A 83 -6.22 -2.35 -9.34
N CYS A 84 -6.70 -3.58 -9.54
CA CYS A 84 -6.07 -4.55 -10.44
C CYS A 84 -6.00 -4.03 -11.88
N LYS A 85 -7.11 -3.48 -12.40
CA LYS A 85 -7.15 -2.88 -13.75
C LYS A 85 -6.11 -1.76 -13.87
N LEU A 86 -6.06 -0.85 -12.90
CA LEU A 86 -5.13 0.28 -12.90
C LEU A 86 -3.67 -0.18 -12.87
N VAL A 87 -3.27 -1.06 -11.94
CA VAL A 87 -1.87 -1.48 -11.82
C VAL A 87 -1.39 -2.25 -13.05
N LYS A 88 -2.24 -3.11 -13.64
CA LYS A 88 -1.94 -3.80 -14.90
C LYS A 88 -1.75 -2.82 -16.04
N ARG A 89 -2.61 -1.84 -16.15
CA ARG A 89 -2.52 -0.81 -17.20
C ARG A 89 -1.24 0.02 -17.04
N VAL A 90 -0.90 0.45 -15.83
CA VAL A 90 0.37 1.16 -15.57
C VAL A 90 1.56 0.32 -15.98
N LYS A 91 1.61 -0.97 -15.64
CA LYS A 91 2.72 -1.84 -16.05
C LYS A 91 2.80 -2.07 -17.55
N LYS A 92 1.66 -2.14 -18.22
CA LYS A 92 1.57 -2.31 -19.68
C LYS A 92 2.00 -1.06 -20.44
N GLU A 93 1.46 0.11 -20.08
CA GLU A 93 1.65 1.36 -20.83
C GLU A 93 2.90 2.13 -20.37
N LEU A 94 3.26 2.02 -19.09
CA LEU A 94 4.32 2.78 -18.44
C LEU A 94 5.28 1.86 -17.64
N PRO A 95 5.93 0.87 -18.24
CA PRO A 95 6.65 -0.21 -17.53
C PRO A 95 7.82 0.29 -16.67
N LYS A 96 8.31 1.49 -16.91
CA LYS A 96 9.39 2.12 -16.10
C LYS A 96 8.89 2.78 -14.82
N LYS A 97 7.57 2.97 -14.67
CA LYS A 97 6.98 3.57 -13.46
C LYS A 97 6.82 2.51 -12.38
N ASN A 98 7.34 2.78 -11.19
CA ASN A 98 7.13 1.89 -10.06
C ASN A 98 5.78 2.16 -9.38
N ILE A 99 5.23 1.13 -8.73
CA ILE A 99 3.94 1.22 -8.04
C ILE A 99 4.15 0.89 -6.57
N TRP A 100 3.72 1.81 -5.70
CA TRP A 100 3.62 1.64 -4.27
C TRP A 100 2.16 1.46 -3.89
N LEU A 101 1.87 0.51 -3.02
CA LEU A 101 0.54 0.29 -2.48
C LEU A 101 0.62 0.21 -0.95
N TYR A 102 -0.29 0.88 -0.29
CA TYR A 102 -0.41 0.87 1.17
C TYR A 102 -1.64 0.07 1.57
N THR A 103 -1.51 -0.72 2.62
CA THR A 103 -2.64 -1.45 3.19
C THR A 103 -2.55 -1.49 4.71
N GLY A 104 -3.67 -1.39 5.38
CA GLY A 104 -3.79 -1.68 6.80
C GLY A 104 -3.89 -3.17 7.09
N PHE A 105 -4.08 -4.00 6.07
CA PHE A 105 -4.06 -5.45 6.22
C PHE A 105 -2.63 -5.95 6.38
N ASN A 106 -2.48 -7.07 7.08
CA ASN A 106 -1.21 -7.77 7.16
C ASN A 106 -1.09 -8.69 5.93
N PHE A 107 -0.04 -8.46 5.12
CA PHE A 107 0.21 -9.22 3.89
C PHE A 107 0.17 -10.72 4.15
N GLN A 108 0.84 -11.16 5.19
CA GLN A 108 0.97 -12.57 5.49
C GLN A 108 -0.32 -13.13 6.09
N HIS A 109 -0.92 -12.45 7.06
CA HIS A 109 -2.04 -12.97 7.82
C HIS A 109 -3.36 -12.87 7.05
N ASN A 110 -3.74 -11.65 6.63
CA ASN A 110 -5.05 -11.44 6.00
C ASN A 110 -5.08 -11.82 4.52
N LEU A 111 -3.93 -11.64 3.82
CA LEU A 111 -3.87 -11.69 2.37
C LEU A 111 -3.30 -13.00 1.82
N THR A 112 -2.55 -13.77 2.64
CA THR A 112 -1.96 -15.03 2.16
C THR A 112 -2.42 -16.27 2.94
N ILE A 113 -2.65 -16.17 4.26
CA ILE A 113 -3.01 -17.35 5.07
C ILE A 113 -4.51 -17.45 5.27
N ARG A 114 -5.11 -16.51 6.00
CA ARG A 114 -6.55 -16.51 6.25
C ARG A 114 -7.36 -16.28 5.00
N LYS A 115 -6.80 -15.47 4.08
CA LYS A 115 -7.43 -15.09 2.81
C LYS A 115 -8.79 -14.40 2.97
N ASP A 116 -9.10 -13.92 4.16
CA ASP A 116 -10.38 -13.27 4.49
C ASP A 116 -10.59 -11.95 3.74
N LYS A 117 -9.50 -11.36 3.24
CA LYS A 117 -9.51 -10.16 2.40
C LYS A 117 -9.03 -10.42 0.97
N GLN A 118 -8.82 -11.67 0.60
CA GLN A 118 -8.39 -12.05 -0.74
C GLN A 118 -9.59 -12.16 -1.70
N THR A 119 -9.39 -11.66 -2.91
CA THR A 119 -10.27 -11.87 -4.07
C THR A 119 -9.47 -12.53 -5.20
N GLU A 120 -10.12 -12.84 -6.31
CA GLU A 120 -9.46 -13.31 -7.54
C GLU A 120 -8.44 -12.30 -8.11
N PHE A 121 -8.54 -11.02 -7.72
CA PHE A 121 -7.66 -9.95 -8.19
C PHE A 121 -6.39 -9.78 -7.35
N THR A 122 -6.36 -10.27 -6.12
CA THR A 122 -5.29 -10.00 -5.14
C THR A 122 -3.91 -10.41 -5.65
N ASP A 123 -3.78 -11.63 -6.15
CA ASP A 123 -2.50 -12.14 -6.64
C ASP A 123 -1.99 -11.35 -7.85
N GLU A 124 -2.90 -10.92 -8.71
CA GLU A 124 -2.53 -10.12 -9.87
C GLU A 124 -2.10 -8.70 -9.47
N ILE A 125 -2.74 -8.10 -8.44
CA ILE A 125 -2.29 -6.84 -7.86
C ILE A 125 -0.84 -6.99 -7.36
N PHE A 126 -0.55 -8.04 -6.59
CA PHE A 126 0.78 -8.27 -6.03
C PHE A 126 1.87 -8.47 -7.09
N ARG A 127 1.55 -9.13 -8.20
CA ARG A 127 2.50 -9.27 -9.33
C ARG A 127 2.82 -7.95 -10.02
N ASN A 128 1.93 -6.96 -9.93
CA ASN A 128 2.04 -5.70 -10.64
C ASN A 128 2.49 -4.51 -9.77
N ILE A 129 2.66 -4.68 -8.47
CA ILE A 129 3.22 -3.64 -7.59
C ILE A 129 4.71 -3.91 -7.28
N ASP A 130 5.45 -2.85 -7.00
CA ASP A 130 6.88 -2.97 -6.64
C ASP A 130 7.08 -2.97 -5.14
N ILE A 131 6.36 -2.11 -4.42
CA ILE A 131 6.44 -1.96 -2.97
C ILE A 131 5.04 -2.06 -2.36
N LEU A 132 4.94 -2.84 -1.29
CA LEU A 132 3.79 -2.88 -0.40
C LEU A 132 4.19 -2.32 0.96
N VAL A 133 3.45 -1.33 1.45
CA VAL A 133 3.55 -0.87 2.84
C VAL A 133 2.37 -1.47 3.58
N ASP A 134 2.64 -2.42 4.46
CA ASP A 134 1.61 -3.23 5.11
C ASP A 134 1.51 -2.98 6.61
N GLY A 135 0.35 -3.30 7.13
CA GLY A 135 0.07 -3.28 8.56
C GLY A 135 -0.76 -2.09 9.01
N LYS A 136 -1.69 -2.37 9.92
CA LYS A 136 -2.61 -1.40 10.49
C LYS A 136 -1.85 -0.31 11.23
N PHE A 137 -2.22 0.97 10.99
CA PHE A 137 -1.67 2.08 11.77
C PHE A 137 -1.97 1.90 13.25
N ASP A 138 -0.93 1.96 14.06
CA ASP A 138 -0.99 1.88 15.51
C ASP A 138 -0.57 3.21 16.12
N ILE A 139 -1.50 3.89 16.81
CA ILE A 139 -1.26 5.21 17.40
C ILE A 139 -0.19 5.15 18.50
N ASP A 140 -0.08 4.02 19.21
CA ASP A 140 0.87 3.85 20.32
C ASP A 140 2.29 3.60 19.79
N LYS A 141 2.42 3.20 18.51
CA LYS A 141 3.68 3.03 17.77
C LYS A 141 3.93 4.13 16.75
N LYS A 142 3.18 5.24 16.81
CA LYS A 142 3.32 6.38 15.89
C LYS A 142 4.71 6.99 15.99
N ASN A 143 5.38 7.14 14.84
CA ASN A 143 6.67 7.81 14.76
C ASN A 143 6.72 8.67 13.47
N PRO A 144 6.62 10.02 13.59
CA PRO A 144 6.63 10.92 12.43
C PRO A 144 8.01 11.04 11.75
N SER A 145 9.06 10.50 12.36
CA SER A 145 10.43 10.57 11.81
C SER A 145 10.72 9.46 10.81
N ILE A 146 9.97 8.36 10.82
CA ILE A 146 10.19 7.22 9.92
C ILE A 146 9.71 7.51 8.51
N LEU A 147 10.34 6.86 7.53
CA LEU A 147 10.04 7.13 6.13
C LEU A 147 8.82 6.34 5.67
N PHE A 148 7.91 7.03 4.99
CA PHE A 148 6.79 6.45 4.25
C PHE A 148 5.88 5.52 5.05
N ARG A 149 5.82 5.68 6.38
CA ARG A 149 4.96 4.91 7.29
C ARG A 149 4.45 5.80 8.41
N GLY A 150 3.33 5.43 9.01
CA GLY A 150 2.75 6.17 10.14
C GLY A 150 3.21 5.66 11.50
N SER A 151 3.51 4.36 11.60
CA SER A 151 3.88 3.68 12.85
C SER A 151 4.94 2.60 12.64
N THR A 152 5.72 2.29 13.66
CA THR A 152 6.90 1.41 13.55
C THR A 152 6.56 -0.05 13.26
N ASN A 153 5.35 -0.51 13.58
CA ASN A 153 4.86 -1.86 13.27
C ASN A 153 4.57 -2.11 11.79
N GLN A 154 4.49 -1.06 10.97
CA GLN A 154 4.27 -1.22 9.52
C GLN A 154 5.57 -1.61 8.83
N LEU A 155 5.50 -2.49 7.83
CA LEU A 155 6.65 -2.94 7.04
C LEU A 155 6.60 -2.35 5.64
N ILE A 156 7.78 -2.05 5.08
CA ILE A 156 7.95 -1.77 3.66
C ILE A 156 8.49 -3.04 3.02
N ILE A 157 7.70 -3.65 2.15
CA ILE A 157 7.97 -4.96 1.54
C ILE A 157 8.36 -4.77 0.08
N ASP A 158 9.48 -5.35 -0.34
CA ASP A 158 9.86 -5.47 -1.75
C ASP A 158 9.08 -6.63 -2.37
N MET A 159 8.04 -6.33 -3.13
CA MET A 159 7.13 -7.35 -3.65
C MET A 159 7.78 -8.24 -4.69
N LYS A 160 8.67 -7.71 -5.52
CA LYS A 160 9.39 -8.53 -6.52
C LYS A 160 10.26 -9.58 -5.86
N LYS A 161 11.02 -9.18 -4.85
CA LYS A 161 11.86 -10.13 -4.09
C LYS A 161 11.01 -11.10 -3.28
N THR A 162 9.91 -10.63 -2.69
CA THR A 162 8.99 -11.47 -1.91
C THR A 162 8.41 -12.59 -2.78
N LEU A 163 7.88 -12.25 -3.94
CA LEU A 163 7.31 -13.23 -4.87
C LEU A 163 8.36 -14.17 -5.47
N PHE A 164 9.57 -13.67 -5.74
CA PHE A 164 10.67 -14.51 -6.26
C PHE A 164 11.20 -15.49 -5.21
N ASN A 165 11.36 -15.05 -3.97
CA ASN A 165 11.96 -15.84 -2.90
C ASN A 165 10.95 -16.77 -2.18
N GLY A 166 9.64 -16.47 -2.26
CA GLY A 166 8.59 -17.18 -1.52
C GLY A 166 8.52 -16.83 -0.02
N TYR A 167 9.22 -15.78 0.43
CA TYR A 167 9.16 -15.24 1.78
C TYR A 167 9.20 -13.71 1.77
N ILE A 168 8.73 -13.05 2.84
CA ILE A 168 8.69 -11.58 2.91
C ILE A 168 10.09 -10.98 2.85
N ALA A 169 10.36 -10.21 1.81
CA ALA A 169 11.59 -9.45 1.64
C ALA A 169 11.38 -8.01 2.13
N ILE A 170 11.81 -7.73 3.37
CA ILE A 170 11.71 -6.40 3.95
C ILE A 170 12.64 -5.45 3.20
N HIS A 171 12.10 -4.32 2.73
CA HIS A 171 12.87 -3.27 2.10
C HIS A 171 13.69 -2.50 3.15
N ASN A 172 14.93 -2.14 2.84
CA ASN A 172 15.86 -1.47 3.78
C ASN A 172 15.35 -0.10 4.30
N LEU A 173 14.43 0.54 3.61
CA LEU A 173 13.75 1.76 4.08
C LEU A 173 12.99 1.55 5.39
N THR A 174 12.55 0.32 5.69
CA THR A 174 11.89 -0.04 6.94
C THR A 174 12.75 0.32 8.16
N TYR A 175 14.06 0.17 8.05
CA TYR A 175 14.99 0.39 9.16
C TYR A 175 15.57 1.81 9.20
N LYS A 176 15.36 2.62 8.17
CA LYS A 176 15.87 4.00 8.15
C LYS A 176 15.19 4.88 9.19
N LYS A 177 15.99 5.65 9.92
CA LYS A 177 15.58 6.57 10.98
C LYS A 177 14.97 5.89 12.22
N LEU A 178 15.16 4.60 12.39
CA LEU A 178 14.85 3.88 13.63
C LEU A 178 16.07 3.90 14.55
N ASN A 179 15.84 3.99 15.87
CA ASN A 179 16.83 3.66 16.87
C ASN A 179 16.93 2.13 17.04
N LEU A 180 17.88 1.67 17.88
CA LEU A 180 18.14 0.24 18.05
C LEU A 180 16.94 -0.52 18.63
N ASP A 181 16.23 0.06 19.60
CA ASP A 181 15.07 -0.58 20.24
C ASP A 181 13.90 -0.69 19.26
N GLU A 182 13.67 0.35 18.45
CA GLU A 182 12.66 0.33 17.37
C GLU A 182 13.02 -0.69 16.29
N MET A 183 14.32 -0.83 15.93
CA MET A 183 14.77 -1.85 14.97
C MET A 183 14.53 -3.27 15.51
N ASN A 184 14.83 -3.51 16.79
CA ASN A 184 14.55 -4.78 17.45
C ASN A 184 13.05 -5.06 17.50
N SER A 185 12.21 -4.05 17.79
CA SER A 185 10.75 -4.19 17.78
C SER A 185 10.22 -4.58 16.41
N VAL A 186 10.70 -3.94 15.34
CA VAL A 186 10.33 -4.30 13.95
C VAL A 186 10.76 -5.72 13.62
N TYR A 187 11.96 -6.12 14.04
CA TYR A 187 12.46 -7.49 13.83
C TYR A 187 11.63 -8.52 14.59
N THR A 188 11.28 -8.25 15.84
CA THR A 188 10.40 -9.11 16.65
C THR A 188 9.02 -9.25 16.00
N GLU A 189 8.40 -8.13 15.59
CA GLU A 189 7.13 -8.12 14.88
C GLU A 189 7.18 -8.98 13.60
N TYR A 190 8.28 -8.87 12.85
CA TYR A 190 8.49 -9.68 11.64
C TYR A 190 8.59 -11.17 11.97
N ILE A 191 9.36 -11.54 12.99
CA ILE A 191 9.52 -12.94 13.42
C ILE A 191 8.19 -13.50 13.94
N GLU A 192 7.45 -12.74 14.74
CA GLU A 192 6.12 -13.14 15.22
C GLU A 192 5.16 -13.38 14.07
N ARG A 193 5.18 -12.51 13.03
CA ARG A 193 4.41 -12.71 11.82
C ARG A 193 4.82 -13.96 11.06
N MET A 194 6.13 -14.29 11.03
CA MET A 194 6.65 -15.49 10.37
C MET A 194 6.36 -16.77 11.18
N ASN A 195 6.43 -16.72 12.51
CA ASN A 195 6.24 -17.86 13.40
C ASN A 195 4.76 -18.13 13.76
N GLY A 196 3.86 -17.21 13.51
CA GLY A 196 2.41 -17.39 13.65
C GLY A 196 1.82 -18.44 12.68
N TYR A 197 2.69 -19.29 12.12
CA TYR A 197 2.42 -20.38 11.16
C TYR A 197 2.47 -21.78 11.75
N GLU A 198 2.87 -21.91 12.99
CA GLU A 198 2.71 -23.19 13.67
C GLU A 198 1.29 -23.26 14.26
N ILE A 199 0.32 -23.70 13.43
CA ILE A 199 -0.76 -24.67 13.72
C ILE A 199 -1.70 -24.71 12.54
#